data_4d85d110b9db7f19e034d23139e08f02
#
_entry.id   4d85d110b9db7f19e034d23139e08f02
#
_cell.length_a   1.000
_cell.length_b   1.000
_cell.length_c   1.000
_cell.angle_alpha   90.00
_cell.angle_beta   90.00
_cell.angle_gamma   90.00
#
_symmetry.space_group_name_H-M   'P 1'
#
loop_
_entity.id
_entity.type
_entity.pdbx_description
1 polymer ?
#
loop_
_entity_poly.entity_id
_entity_poly.type
_entity_poly.pdbx_seq_one_letter_code
_entity_poly.pdbx_strand_id
1 'polypeptide(L)'
;ERITAITSDTLADAFRKFYSDGTIEYCEIMYAALLDNQFRIIGIIRCSEGVLDSVPFNFKKIMQAALLCNAKAIAICHNHPSGSLTPSTLDKEGTRKLMEMCRVMQYKLVDHIILTSESYYSFNDNGYL
;
A
#
# COMPACT_ATOMS: atom_id res chain seq x y z
N GLU A 1 -0.60 21.31 1.22
CA GLU A 1 -1.90 20.83 0.79
C GLU A 1 -1.89 19.32 0.59
N ARG A 2 -2.92 18.61 1.09
CA ARG A 2 -2.96 17.16 1.02
C ARG A 2 -3.48 16.69 -0.32
N ILE A 3 -2.88 15.59 -0.81
CA ILE A 3 -3.31 14.94 -2.03
C ILE A 3 -4.50 14.04 -1.72
N THR A 4 -5.55 14.11 -2.54
CA THR A 4 -6.72 13.26 -2.39
C THR A 4 -6.50 11.95 -3.13
N ALA A 5 -6.66 10.82 -2.41
CA ALA A 5 -6.45 9.48 -2.94
C ALA A 5 -7.80 8.79 -3.18
N ILE A 6 -8.55 9.27 -4.17
CA ILE A 6 -9.90 8.76 -4.46
C ILE A 6 -9.86 7.56 -5.40
N THR A 7 -8.90 7.52 -6.32
CA THR A 7 -8.80 6.47 -7.33
C THR A 7 -7.51 5.70 -7.19
N SER A 8 -7.47 4.51 -7.79
CA SER A 8 -6.24 3.72 -7.85
C SER A 8 -5.12 4.46 -8.59
N ASP A 9 -5.47 5.23 -9.62
CA ASP A 9 -4.50 6.04 -10.36
C ASP A 9 -3.82 7.08 -9.47
N THR A 10 -4.59 7.80 -8.68
CA THR A 10 -4.03 8.83 -7.79
C THR A 10 -3.15 8.21 -6.71
N LEU A 11 -3.56 7.05 -6.19
CA LEU A 11 -2.75 6.31 -5.22
C LEU A 11 -1.45 5.82 -5.85
N ALA A 12 -1.52 5.19 -7.01
CA ALA A 12 -0.33 4.68 -7.70
C ALA A 12 0.66 5.81 -7.97
N ASP A 13 0.18 6.95 -8.46
CA ASP A 13 1.03 8.11 -8.72
C ASP A 13 1.69 8.63 -7.45
N ALA A 14 0.94 8.71 -6.35
CA ALA A 14 1.46 9.19 -5.08
C ALA A 14 2.55 8.25 -4.55
N PHE A 15 2.30 6.93 -4.56
CA PHE A 15 3.28 5.95 -4.09
C PHE A 15 4.53 5.91 -4.95
N ARG A 16 4.36 6.02 -6.27
CA ARG A 16 5.49 5.92 -7.22
C ARG A 16 6.58 6.93 -6.91
N LYS A 17 6.22 8.11 -6.42
CA LYS A 17 7.16 9.17 -6.09
C LYS A 17 8.12 8.81 -4.96
N PHE A 18 7.77 7.80 -4.15
CA PHE A 18 8.62 7.37 -3.04
C PHE A 18 9.67 6.34 -3.46
N TYR A 19 9.57 5.80 -4.67
CA TYR A 19 10.57 4.88 -5.20
C TYR A 19 11.57 5.69 -6.00
N SER A 20 12.84 5.65 -5.59
CA SER A 20 13.91 6.30 -6.35
C SER A 20 14.16 5.56 -7.65
N ASP A 21 14.83 6.24 -8.59
CA ASP A 21 15.11 5.67 -9.90
C ASP A 21 15.78 4.30 -9.77
N GLY A 22 15.23 3.32 -10.46
CA GLY A 22 15.73 1.97 -10.47
C GLY A 22 15.37 1.11 -9.28
N THR A 23 14.90 1.69 -8.17
CA THR A 23 14.56 0.93 -6.96
C THR A 23 13.44 -0.08 -7.21
N ILE A 24 12.46 0.28 -8.03
CA ILE A 24 11.33 -0.61 -8.33
C ILE A 24 11.80 -1.95 -8.88
N GLU A 25 12.92 -1.98 -9.58
CA GLU A 25 13.43 -3.17 -10.24
C GLU A 25 14.42 -3.98 -9.40
N TYR A 26 14.81 -3.48 -8.23
CA TYR A 26 15.87 -4.10 -7.42
C TYR A 26 15.40 -4.79 -6.16
N CYS A 27 14.51 -4.16 -5.40
CA CYS A 27 14.10 -4.75 -4.13
C CYS A 27 12.64 -4.39 -3.86
N GLU A 28 11.99 -5.23 -3.05
CA GLU A 28 10.61 -4.97 -2.66
C GLU A 28 10.57 -4.07 -1.45
N ILE A 29 9.81 -2.99 -1.55
CA ILE A 29 9.58 -2.04 -0.47
C ILE A 29 8.08 -1.83 -0.33
N MET A 30 7.58 -1.93 0.88
CA MET A 30 6.18 -1.65 1.17
C MET A 30 6.04 -0.29 1.83
N TYR A 31 5.11 0.51 1.31
CA TYR A 31 4.70 1.78 1.88
C TYR A 31 3.25 1.71 2.30
N ALA A 32 2.90 2.50 3.29
CA ALA A 32 1.51 2.71 3.68
C ALA A 32 1.18 4.19 3.63
N ALA A 33 0.06 4.52 3.04
CA ALA A 33 -0.50 5.86 3.05
C ALA A 33 -1.56 5.92 4.13
N LEU A 34 -1.47 6.93 4.99
CA LEU A 34 -2.44 7.20 6.03
C LEU A 34 -3.33 8.32 5.55
N LEU A 35 -4.64 8.12 5.61
CA LEU A 35 -5.61 9.00 5.00
C LEU A 35 -6.58 9.55 6.04
N ASP A 36 -7.06 10.77 5.80
CA ASP A 36 -8.09 11.37 6.64
C ASP A 36 -9.49 10.91 6.18
N ASN A 37 -10.53 11.45 6.79
CA ASN A 37 -11.91 11.04 6.49
C ASN A 37 -12.41 11.53 5.12
N GLN A 38 -11.63 12.36 4.43
CA GLN A 38 -11.91 12.78 3.06
C GLN A 38 -10.99 12.10 2.06
N PHE A 39 -10.30 11.03 2.50
CA PHE A 39 -9.33 10.27 1.70
C PHE A 39 -8.16 11.13 1.19
N ARG A 40 -7.82 12.17 1.94
CA ARG A 40 -6.62 12.96 1.67
C ARG A 40 -5.45 12.32 2.39
N ILE A 41 -4.31 12.26 1.73
CA ILE A 41 -3.11 11.63 2.29
C ILE A 41 -2.53 12.52 3.37
N ILE A 42 -2.49 12.00 4.62
CA ILE A 42 -1.84 12.66 5.76
C ILE A 42 -0.33 12.47 5.66
N GLY A 43 0.08 11.26 5.29
CA GLY A 43 1.49 10.91 5.17
C GLY A 43 1.64 9.55 4.56
N ILE A 44 2.85 9.26 4.10
CA ILE A 44 3.23 7.95 3.57
C ILE A 44 4.46 7.49 4.35
N ILE A 45 4.42 6.27 4.87
CA ILE A 45 5.53 5.70 5.64
C ILE A 45 6.07 4.46 4.96
N ARG A 46 7.36 4.23 5.13
CA ARG A 46 7.99 3.00 4.70
C ARG A 46 7.76 1.95 5.78
N CYS A 47 7.12 0.85 5.42
CA CYS A 47 6.73 -0.19 6.37
C CYS A 47 7.75 -1.30 6.47
N SER A 48 8.25 -1.76 5.32
CA SER A 48 9.17 -2.88 5.30
C SER A 48 9.95 -2.89 3.99
N GLU A 49 11.07 -3.61 4.02
CA GLU A 49 11.92 -3.84 2.87
C GLU A 49 12.23 -5.33 2.85
N GLY A 50 11.89 -5.98 1.77
CA GLY A 50 12.15 -7.40 1.59
C GLY A 50 13.27 -7.65 0.61
N VAL A 51 13.77 -8.89 0.63
CA VAL A 51 14.79 -9.35 -0.31
C VAL A 51 14.13 -10.36 -1.22
N LEU A 52 14.29 -10.17 -2.52
CA LEU A 52 13.81 -11.08 -3.57
C LEU A 52 12.29 -11.14 -3.68
N ASP A 53 11.64 -12.25 -3.31
CA ASP A 53 10.30 -12.57 -3.78
C ASP A 53 9.16 -12.19 -2.85
N SER A 54 9.44 -11.69 -1.67
CA SER A 54 8.38 -11.32 -0.76
C SER A 54 8.80 -10.22 0.19
N VAL A 55 7.89 -9.29 0.41
CA VAL A 55 8.03 -8.30 1.46
C VAL A 55 7.06 -8.69 2.57
N PRO A 56 7.52 -8.90 3.79
CA PRO A 56 6.61 -9.21 4.88
C PRO A 56 5.76 -7.99 5.22
N PHE A 57 4.48 -8.20 5.47
CA PHE A 57 3.61 -7.14 5.95
C PHE A 57 4.00 -6.80 7.38
N ASN A 58 4.33 -5.56 7.62
CA ASN A 58 4.59 -5.09 8.98
C ASN A 58 3.30 -4.48 9.54
N PHE A 59 2.38 -5.33 9.95
CA PHE A 59 1.07 -4.91 10.44
C PHE A 59 1.17 -3.98 11.64
N LYS A 60 2.07 -4.29 12.54
CA LYS A 60 2.25 -3.49 13.76
C LYS A 60 2.62 -2.05 13.41
N LYS A 61 3.56 -1.88 12.50
CA LYS A 61 4.00 -0.54 12.08
C LYS A 61 2.89 0.22 11.37
N ILE A 62 2.14 -0.46 10.51
CA ILE A 62 1.01 0.15 9.80
C ILE A 62 -0.02 0.65 10.80
N MET A 63 -0.43 -0.20 11.74
CA MET A 63 -1.43 0.16 12.74
C MET A 63 -0.94 1.26 13.67
N GLN A 64 0.32 1.18 14.08
CA GLN A 64 0.93 2.18 14.95
C GLN A 64 0.92 3.57 14.29
N ALA A 65 1.31 3.64 13.02
CA ALA A 65 1.30 4.89 12.28
C ALA A 65 -0.11 5.44 12.14
N ALA A 66 -1.08 4.57 11.83
CA ALA A 66 -2.47 4.99 11.69
C ALA A 66 -3.04 5.56 12.99
N LEU A 67 -2.70 4.93 14.12
CA LEU A 67 -3.12 5.43 15.44
C LEU A 67 -2.48 6.78 15.76
N LEU A 68 -1.16 6.90 15.54
CA LEU A 68 -0.43 8.11 15.88
C LEU A 68 -0.89 9.33 15.11
N CYS A 69 -1.28 9.18 13.86
CA CYS A 69 -1.76 10.30 13.06
C CYS A 69 -3.27 10.41 12.99
N ASN A 70 -3.97 9.59 13.77
CA ASN A 70 -5.43 9.57 13.79
C ASN A 70 -6.03 9.38 12.40
N ALA A 71 -5.50 8.46 11.64
CA ALA A 71 -5.98 8.15 10.31
C ALA A 71 -7.38 7.54 10.35
N LYS A 72 -8.12 7.71 9.27
CA LYS A 72 -9.45 7.10 9.10
C LYS A 72 -9.42 5.99 8.06
N ALA A 73 -8.43 6.03 7.18
CA ALA A 73 -8.29 5.05 6.12
C ALA A 73 -6.81 4.79 5.84
N ILE A 74 -6.54 3.65 5.24
CA ILE A 74 -5.19 3.19 4.94
C ILE A 74 -5.17 2.66 3.51
N ALA A 75 -4.10 2.94 2.80
CA ALA A 75 -3.79 2.28 1.54
C ALA A 75 -2.36 1.77 1.62
N ILE A 76 -2.08 0.64 1.01
CA ILE A 76 -0.72 0.10 0.98
C ILE A 76 -0.25 -0.11 -0.44
N CYS A 77 1.06 -0.15 -0.59
CA CYS A 77 1.70 -0.34 -1.87
C CYS A 77 2.98 -1.13 -1.69
N HIS A 78 3.22 -2.06 -2.58
CA HIS A 78 4.57 -2.63 -2.72
C HIS A 78 4.86 -2.79 -4.21
N ASN A 79 6.12 -2.99 -4.53
CA ASN A 79 6.54 -3.16 -5.91
C ASN A 79 6.93 -4.60 -6.18
N HIS A 80 6.74 -5.02 -7.43
CA HIS A 80 7.23 -6.30 -7.93
C HIS A 80 8.41 -6.03 -8.87
N PRO A 81 9.65 -6.27 -8.43
CA PRO A 81 10.82 -6.02 -9.27
C PRO A 81 10.81 -6.79 -10.59
N SER A 82 10.19 -7.97 -10.62
CA SER A 82 10.08 -8.80 -11.82
C SER A 82 9.22 -8.19 -12.93
N GLY A 83 8.41 -7.18 -12.60
CA GLY A 83 7.45 -6.60 -13.53
C GLY A 83 6.11 -7.32 -13.57
N SER A 84 5.94 -8.38 -12.77
CA SER A 84 4.67 -9.09 -12.70
C SER A 84 3.59 -8.25 -12.02
N LEU A 85 2.41 -8.20 -12.60
CA LEU A 85 1.25 -7.55 -12.00
C LEU A 85 0.33 -8.54 -11.27
N THR A 86 0.74 -9.80 -11.20
CA THR A 86 -0.06 -10.84 -10.55
C THR A 86 0.27 -10.86 -9.05
N PRO A 87 -0.74 -10.67 -8.18
CA PRO A 87 -0.52 -10.81 -6.74
C PRO A 87 -0.11 -12.23 -6.38
N SER A 88 0.84 -12.37 -5.49
CA SER A 88 1.22 -13.67 -4.96
C SER A 88 0.18 -14.15 -3.94
N THR A 89 0.26 -15.44 -3.58
CA THR A 89 -0.58 -15.99 -2.50
C THR A 89 -0.32 -15.22 -1.20
N LEU A 90 0.94 -14.92 -0.91
CA LEU A 90 1.30 -14.16 0.30
C LEU A 90 0.76 -12.73 0.26
N ASP A 91 0.75 -12.11 -0.92
CA ASP A 91 0.15 -10.79 -1.10
C ASP A 91 -1.33 -10.81 -0.74
N LYS A 92 -2.04 -11.81 -1.24
CA LYS A 92 -3.49 -11.96 -0.99
C LYS A 92 -3.78 -12.25 0.47
N GLU A 93 -3.02 -13.14 1.09
CA GLU A 93 -3.17 -13.48 2.50
C GLU A 93 -2.90 -12.29 3.40
N GLY A 94 -1.82 -11.57 3.13
CA GLY A 94 -1.47 -10.37 3.90
C GLY A 94 -2.52 -9.29 3.78
N THR A 95 -3.03 -9.09 2.56
CA THR A 95 -4.10 -8.11 2.32
C THR A 95 -5.37 -8.47 3.07
N ARG A 96 -5.73 -9.75 3.07
CA ARG A 96 -6.92 -10.22 3.80
C ARG A 96 -6.77 -10.00 5.30
N LYS A 97 -5.59 -10.29 5.86
CA LYS A 97 -5.32 -10.04 7.28
C LYS A 97 -5.39 -8.55 7.60
N LEU A 98 -4.84 -7.72 6.74
CA LEU A 98 -4.88 -6.27 6.94
C LEU A 98 -6.32 -5.75 6.89
N MET A 99 -7.13 -6.25 5.95
CA MET A 99 -8.56 -5.91 5.88
C MET A 99 -9.26 -6.23 7.19
N GLU A 100 -9.00 -7.40 7.74
CA GLU A 100 -9.61 -7.83 8.99
C GLU A 100 -9.19 -6.93 10.16
N MET A 101 -7.91 -6.59 10.23
CA MET A 101 -7.42 -5.67 11.26
C MET A 101 -8.04 -4.28 11.10
N CYS A 102 -8.13 -3.80 9.88
CA CYS A 102 -8.75 -2.50 9.60
C CYS A 102 -10.22 -2.50 10.01
N ARG A 103 -10.93 -3.59 9.73
CA ARG A 103 -12.34 -3.71 10.12
C ARG A 103 -12.50 -3.61 11.63
N VAL A 104 -11.67 -4.33 12.37
CA VAL A 104 -11.73 -4.31 13.85
C VAL A 104 -11.42 -2.92 14.39
N MET A 105 -10.42 -2.25 13.81
CA MET A 105 -9.97 -0.92 14.22
C MET A 105 -10.83 0.21 13.65
N GLN A 106 -11.83 -0.12 12.83
CA GLN A 106 -12.70 0.83 12.16
C GLN A 106 -11.95 1.77 11.20
N TYR A 107 -10.90 1.24 10.57
CA TYR A 107 -10.23 1.90 9.45
C TYR A 107 -10.79 1.32 8.16
N LYS A 108 -10.84 2.15 7.11
CA LYS A 108 -11.12 1.65 5.77
C LYS A 108 -9.81 1.32 5.08
N LEU A 109 -9.67 0.09 4.58
CA LEU A 109 -8.58 -0.25 3.67
C LEU A 109 -9.03 0.15 2.27
N VAL A 110 -8.44 1.22 1.75
CA VAL A 110 -8.86 1.82 0.47
C VAL A 110 -8.39 0.98 -0.69
N ASP A 111 -7.12 0.59 -0.68
CA ASP A 111 -6.53 -0.18 -1.76
C ASP A 111 -5.22 -0.81 -1.34
N HIS A 112 -4.79 -1.78 -2.12
CA HIS A 112 -3.45 -2.32 -2.13
C HIS A 112 -2.96 -2.24 -3.57
N ILE A 113 -1.91 -1.45 -3.81
CA ILE A 113 -1.35 -1.22 -5.13
C ILE A 113 -0.06 -2.03 -5.26
N ILE A 114 0.08 -2.74 -6.36
CA ILE A 114 1.35 -3.36 -6.74
C ILE A 114 1.94 -2.53 -7.87
N LEU A 115 3.14 -2.00 -7.69
CA LEU A 115 3.81 -1.20 -8.70
C LEU A 115 4.85 -2.02 -9.47
N THR A 116 4.92 -1.77 -10.77
CA THR A 116 6.05 -2.17 -11.60
C THR A 116 6.60 -0.91 -12.25
N SER A 117 7.73 -1.02 -12.94
CA SER A 117 8.30 0.14 -13.62
C SER A 117 7.37 0.72 -14.68
N GLU A 118 6.49 -0.12 -15.25
CA GLU A 118 5.63 0.28 -16.37
C GLU A 118 4.17 0.48 -16.01
N SER A 119 3.68 -0.14 -14.92
CA SER A 119 2.26 -0.17 -14.65
C SER A 119 1.96 -0.40 -13.18
N TYR A 120 0.69 -0.68 -12.86
CA TYR A 120 0.29 -1.05 -11.51
C TYR A 120 -0.92 -1.98 -11.54
N TYR A 121 -1.12 -2.66 -10.42
CA TYR A 121 -2.29 -3.49 -10.16
C TYR A 121 -2.99 -2.97 -8.90
N SER A 122 -4.31 -2.86 -8.94
CA SER A 122 -5.12 -2.43 -7.81
C SER A 122 -5.98 -3.60 -7.32
N PHE A 123 -5.85 -3.94 -6.05
CA PHE A 123 -6.70 -4.97 -5.45
C PHE A 123 -8.16 -4.53 -5.45
N ASN A 124 -8.42 -3.26 -5.20
CA ASN A 124 -9.78 -2.73 -5.18
C ASN A 124 -10.42 -2.79 -6.57
N ASP A 125 -9.70 -2.36 -7.60
CA ASP A 125 -10.21 -2.40 -8.98
C ASP A 125 -10.51 -3.82 -9.44
N ASN A 126 -9.86 -4.80 -8.87
CA ASN A 126 -10.02 -6.22 -9.23
C ASN A 126 -10.91 -6.98 -8.25
N GLY A 127 -11.62 -6.29 -7.40
CA GLY A 127 -12.67 -6.88 -6.57
C GLY A 127 -12.22 -7.63 -5.32
N TYR A 128 -10.97 -7.43 -4.87
CA TYR A 128 -10.48 -8.09 -3.66
C TYR A 128 -10.78 -7.32 -2.38
N LEU A 129 -11.19 -6.08 -2.48
CA LEU A 129 -11.47 -5.25 -1.30
C LEU A 129 -12.93 -4.83 -1.23
#